data_2925ed74e558d5af1f45e63430780a38
#
_entry.id   2925ed74e558d5af1f45e63430780a38
#
_cell.length_a   1.000
_cell.length_b   1.000
_cell.length_c   1.000
_cell.angle_alpha   90.00
_cell.angle_beta   90.00
_cell.angle_gamma   90.00
#
_symmetry.space_group_name_H-M   'P 1'
#
loop_
_entity.id
_entity.type
_entity.pdbx_description
1 polymer ?
#
loop_
_entity_poly.entity_id
_entity_poly.type
_entity_poly.pdbx_seq_one_letter_code
_entity_poly.pdbx_strand_id
1 'polypeptide(L)'
;TRIFDIVASFEKGAAAETVIFLIDKSKGYLPEEEDLNFISFAAHELRGPITVIRGYLDIINEEFAGRLQGDERQLLDRLVVSSNRLSSYVDNILNVARYDRHHLKVYLLEDTVANIYASIADDMQLRASTQHRMLSINIPDDLPTVAADHGSIGEVIGNLIDNAIKYSFEGGSVTVSAEKKGDFVEVSVADNGIGMPANVVDNLFHKFYRSHRSREAVAGTGIGLYICKAFVESHGGSIIARSRENEGSVFSFTLPIYATVKDKLLEDGQLNNQLIRKGGGWIKNHAMYKG
;
A
#
# COMPACT_ATOMS: atom_id res chain seq x y z
N THR A 1 9.61 -24.58 -1.12
CA THR A 1 9.70 -24.89 -2.56
C THR A 1 11.14 -25.27 -2.86
N ARG A 2 11.38 -26.33 -3.66
CA ARG A 2 12.71 -26.69 -4.14
C ARG A 2 12.75 -26.50 -5.65
N ILE A 3 13.86 -25.97 -6.15
CA ILE A 3 14.07 -25.66 -7.57
C ILE A 3 15.18 -26.57 -8.09
N PHE A 4 14.91 -27.27 -9.18
CA PHE A 4 15.84 -28.18 -9.81
C PHE A 4 16.02 -27.83 -11.28
N ASP A 5 17.27 -27.74 -11.74
CA ASP A 5 17.56 -27.83 -13.17
C ASP A 5 17.53 -29.31 -13.56
N ILE A 6 16.81 -29.61 -14.64
CA ILE A 6 16.69 -30.96 -15.18
C ILE A 6 17.49 -31.01 -16.47
N VAL A 7 18.54 -31.80 -16.52
CA VAL A 7 19.28 -32.10 -17.73
C VAL A 7 19.06 -33.54 -18.07
N ALA A 8 18.44 -33.80 -19.23
CA ALA A 8 18.22 -35.16 -19.74
C ALA A 8 19.14 -35.41 -20.95
N SER A 9 19.89 -36.47 -20.90
CA SER A 9 20.70 -36.95 -22.04
C SER A 9 20.12 -38.26 -22.57
N PHE A 10 19.95 -38.34 -23.89
CA PHE A 10 19.42 -39.51 -24.58
C PHE A 10 20.36 -39.90 -25.69
N GLU A 11 20.77 -41.17 -25.74
CA GLU A 11 21.57 -41.69 -26.83
C GLU A 11 20.72 -42.63 -27.73
N LYS A 12 20.68 -42.34 -29.03
CA LYS A 12 19.84 -43.04 -29.99
C LYS A 12 20.65 -44.22 -30.59
N GLY A 13 20.37 -45.46 -30.15
CA GLY A 13 20.93 -46.62 -30.85
C GLY A 13 21.43 -47.82 -30.05
N ALA A 14 21.50 -47.78 -28.74
CA ALA A 14 21.65 -48.93 -27.86
C ALA A 14 20.50 -48.94 -26.86
N ALA A 15 20.27 -50.03 -26.13
CA ALA A 15 19.17 -50.12 -25.15
C ALA A 15 19.01 -48.77 -24.42
N ALA A 16 17.86 -48.13 -24.66
CA ALA A 16 17.66 -46.69 -24.40
C ALA A 16 17.93 -46.34 -22.92
N GLU A 17 19.11 -45.84 -22.61
CA GLU A 17 19.42 -45.27 -21.32
C GLU A 17 19.20 -43.76 -21.40
N THR A 18 18.19 -43.30 -20.67
CA THR A 18 17.99 -41.87 -20.45
C THR A 18 18.61 -41.53 -19.11
N VAL A 19 19.65 -40.72 -19.12
CA VAL A 19 20.26 -40.17 -17.89
C VAL A 19 19.64 -38.84 -17.60
N ILE A 20 19.02 -38.73 -16.43
CA ILE A 20 18.42 -37.46 -15.93
C ILE A 20 19.25 -36.99 -14.78
N PHE A 21 19.83 -35.80 -14.91
CA PHE A 21 20.50 -35.08 -13.82
C PHE A 21 19.51 -34.11 -13.23
N LEU A 22 19.30 -34.21 -11.91
CA LEU A 22 18.56 -33.25 -11.09
C LEU A 22 19.58 -32.45 -10.29
N ILE A 23 19.79 -31.20 -10.66
CA ILE A 23 20.72 -30.30 -9.98
C ILE A 23 19.88 -29.41 -9.06
N ASP A 24 19.99 -29.62 -7.76
CA ASP A 24 19.30 -28.78 -6.77
C ASP A 24 19.96 -27.40 -6.71
N LYS A 25 19.27 -26.41 -7.25
CA LYS A 25 19.66 -25.00 -7.21
C LYS A 25 18.94 -24.19 -6.14
N SER A 26 18.20 -24.85 -5.27
CA SER A 26 17.41 -24.17 -4.21
C SER A 26 18.24 -23.26 -3.32
N LYS A 27 19.53 -23.52 -3.15
CA LYS A 27 20.45 -22.68 -2.34
C LYS A 27 21.11 -21.52 -3.08
N GLY A 28 20.99 -21.45 -4.39
CA GLY A 28 21.62 -20.41 -5.22
C GLY A 28 20.65 -19.72 -6.17
N TYR A 29 19.39 -20.13 -6.18
CA TYR A 29 18.39 -19.55 -7.05
C TYR A 29 17.60 -18.49 -6.27
N LEU A 30 18.07 -17.25 -6.34
CA LEU A 30 17.34 -16.05 -5.94
C LEU A 30 17.16 -15.13 -7.17
N PRO A 31 16.37 -15.56 -8.20
CA PRO A 31 16.00 -14.65 -9.29
C PRO A 31 15.26 -13.44 -8.77
N GLU A 32 14.50 -13.61 -7.68
CA GLU A 32 13.77 -12.53 -7.01
C GLU A 32 14.69 -11.46 -6.41
N GLU A 33 15.90 -11.80 -5.94
CA GLU A 33 16.81 -10.79 -5.38
C GLU A 33 17.47 -9.92 -6.46
N GLU A 34 17.87 -10.48 -7.58
CA GLU A 34 18.45 -9.71 -8.70
C GLU A 34 17.37 -8.83 -9.37
N ASP A 35 16.19 -9.38 -9.60
CA ASP A 35 15.06 -8.64 -10.16
C ASP A 35 14.61 -7.51 -9.24
N LEU A 36 14.54 -7.76 -7.93
CA LEU A 36 14.19 -6.73 -6.94
C LEU A 36 15.30 -5.68 -6.77
N ASN A 37 16.58 -6.05 -6.93
CA ASN A 37 17.69 -5.09 -6.97
C ASN A 37 17.58 -4.18 -8.17
N PHE A 38 17.32 -4.75 -9.34
CA PHE A 38 17.11 -4.00 -10.57
C PHE A 38 15.91 -3.06 -10.48
N ILE A 39 14.77 -3.56 -9.99
CA ILE A 39 13.55 -2.75 -9.77
C ILE A 39 13.82 -1.61 -8.79
N SER A 40 14.49 -1.88 -7.68
CA SER A 40 14.83 -0.88 -6.67
C SER A 40 15.79 0.19 -7.23
N PHE A 41 16.78 -0.22 -8.00
CA PHE A 41 17.69 0.68 -8.69
C PHE A 41 16.95 1.52 -9.74
N ALA A 42 16.19 0.91 -10.63
CA ALA A 42 15.43 1.60 -11.66
C ALA A 42 14.44 2.63 -11.08
N ALA A 43 13.74 2.25 -10.01
CA ALA A 43 12.82 3.16 -9.34
C ALA A 43 13.55 4.33 -8.66
N HIS A 44 14.74 4.10 -8.10
CA HIS A 44 15.57 5.18 -7.55
C HIS A 44 16.02 6.15 -8.66
N GLU A 45 16.48 5.63 -9.80
CA GLU A 45 16.88 6.44 -10.95
C GLU A 45 15.71 7.20 -11.60
N LEU A 46 14.49 6.66 -11.54
CA LEU A 46 13.30 7.35 -12.04
C LEU A 46 12.82 8.47 -11.10
N ARG A 47 13.06 8.37 -9.80
CA ARG A 47 12.63 9.39 -8.83
C ARG A 47 13.25 10.76 -9.12
N GLY A 48 14.53 10.81 -9.45
CA GLY A 48 15.24 12.05 -9.75
C GLY A 48 14.56 12.86 -10.87
N PRO A 49 14.45 12.32 -12.10
CA PRO A 49 13.80 13.04 -13.21
C PRO A 49 12.34 13.38 -12.94
N ILE A 50 11.58 12.54 -12.24
CA ILE A 50 10.19 12.84 -11.88
C ILE A 50 10.11 14.04 -10.92
N THR A 51 11.00 14.10 -9.93
CA THR A 51 11.09 15.23 -9.00
C THR A 51 11.39 16.55 -9.74
N VAL A 52 12.28 16.50 -10.73
CA VAL A 52 12.58 17.67 -11.57
C VAL A 52 11.39 18.09 -12.40
N ILE A 53 10.68 17.14 -13.06
CA ILE A 53 9.46 17.43 -13.83
C ILE A 53 8.41 18.07 -12.92
N ARG A 54 8.19 17.53 -11.73
CA ARG A 54 7.22 18.07 -10.77
C ARG A 54 7.61 19.49 -10.35
N GLY A 55 8.88 19.72 -10.02
CA GLY A 55 9.35 21.06 -9.66
C GLY A 55 9.11 22.10 -10.76
N TYR A 56 9.32 21.76 -12.03
CA TYR A 56 8.99 22.66 -13.15
C TYR A 56 7.49 22.87 -13.29
N LEU A 57 6.66 21.84 -13.11
CA LEU A 57 5.21 21.97 -13.16
C LEU A 57 4.68 22.85 -12.02
N ASP A 58 5.25 22.75 -10.82
CA ASP A 58 4.90 23.58 -9.67
C ASP A 58 5.26 25.06 -9.95
N ILE A 59 6.46 25.34 -10.49
CA ILE A 59 6.88 26.69 -10.89
C ILE A 59 5.94 27.25 -11.97
N ILE A 60 5.65 26.47 -13.03
CA ILE A 60 4.73 26.88 -14.09
C ILE A 60 3.34 27.19 -13.51
N ASN A 61 2.86 26.36 -12.59
CA ASN A 61 1.57 26.55 -11.95
C ASN A 61 1.51 27.85 -11.11
N GLU A 62 2.60 28.16 -10.38
CA GLU A 62 2.71 29.41 -9.61
C GLU A 62 2.87 30.65 -10.51
N GLU A 63 3.83 30.62 -11.44
CA GLU A 63 4.14 31.79 -12.28
C GLU A 63 3.01 32.16 -13.26
N PHE A 64 2.27 31.14 -13.72
CA PHE A 64 1.21 31.32 -14.72
C PHE A 64 -0.20 31.15 -14.19
N ALA A 65 -0.40 31.02 -12.86
CA ALA A 65 -1.70 30.76 -12.23
C ALA A 65 -2.83 31.69 -12.67
N GLY A 66 -2.54 32.96 -12.99
CA GLY A 66 -3.52 33.94 -13.47
C GLY A 66 -3.51 34.17 -14.99
N ARG A 67 -2.60 33.53 -15.74
CA ARG A 67 -2.41 33.78 -17.17
C ARG A 67 -2.93 32.66 -18.06
N LEU A 68 -2.85 31.42 -17.57
CA LEU A 68 -3.37 30.25 -18.29
C LEU A 68 -4.90 30.18 -18.15
N GLN A 69 -5.58 30.03 -19.26
CA GLN A 69 -7.04 29.93 -19.31
C GLN A 69 -7.48 28.80 -20.25
N GLY A 70 -8.72 28.33 -20.07
CA GLY A 70 -9.31 27.33 -20.94
C GLY A 70 -8.47 26.03 -21.06
N ASP A 71 -8.14 25.68 -22.29
CA ASP A 71 -7.45 24.41 -22.60
C ASP A 71 -6.03 24.34 -22.04
N GLU A 72 -5.30 25.45 -21.96
CA GLU A 72 -3.93 25.50 -21.43
C GLU A 72 -3.92 25.17 -19.94
N ARG A 73 -4.87 25.71 -19.17
CA ARG A 73 -5.03 25.40 -17.76
C ARG A 73 -5.34 23.91 -17.56
N GLN A 74 -6.27 23.37 -18.35
CA GLN A 74 -6.61 21.94 -18.27
C GLN A 74 -5.43 21.03 -18.61
N LEU A 75 -4.59 21.41 -19.58
CA LEU A 75 -3.39 20.65 -19.93
C LEU A 75 -2.38 20.65 -18.78
N LEU A 76 -2.14 21.80 -18.15
CA LEU A 76 -1.25 21.88 -16.99
C LEU A 76 -1.76 21.02 -15.83
N ASP A 77 -3.05 21.12 -15.49
CA ASP A 77 -3.66 20.33 -14.43
C ASP A 77 -3.53 18.82 -14.70
N ARG A 78 -3.73 18.38 -15.95
CA ARG A 78 -3.51 16.98 -16.35
C ARG A 78 -2.03 16.55 -16.23
N LEU A 79 -1.09 17.43 -16.55
CA LEU A 79 0.35 17.14 -16.41
C LEU A 79 0.74 17.02 -14.94
N VAL A 80 0.27 17.91 -14.07
CA VAL A 80 0.48 17.85 -12.63
C VAL A 80 -0.07 16.54 -12.05
N VAL A 81 -1.32 16.21 -12.39
CA VAL A 81 -1.95 14.95 -11.96
C VAL A 81 -1.15 13.72 -12.44
N SER A 82 -0.69 13.73 -13.70
CA SER A 82 0.10 12.62 -14.26
C SER A 82 1.45 12.47 -13.59
N SER A 83 2.14 13.59 -13.32
CA SER A 83 3.43 13.62 -12.64
C SER A 83 3.33 13.08 -11.21
N ASN A 84 2.31 13.53 -10.45
CA ASN A 84 2.04 13.04 -9.10
C ASN A 84 1.71 11.53 -9.09
N ARG A 85 0.93 11.06 -10.07
CA ARG A 85 0.62 9.63 -10.23
C ARG A 85 1.87 8.81 -10.52
N LEU A 86 2.77 9.31 -11.39
CA LEU A 86 4.02 8.64 -11.72
C LEU A 86 4.95 8.55 -10.49
N SER A 87 5.04 9.62 -9.70
CA SER A 87 5.78 9.63 -8.43
C SER A 87 5.25 8.55 -7.48
N SER A 88 3.94 8.50 -7.28
CA SER A 88 3.30 7.46 -6.44
C SER A 88 3.58 6.04 -6.95
N TYR A 89 3.62 5.82 -8.25
CA TYR A 89 3.94 4.50 -8.80
C TYR A 89 5.38 4.08 -8.50
N VAL A 90 6.33 5.00 -8.61
CA VAL A 90 7.74 4.73 -8.27
C VAL A 90 7.89 4.44 -6.78
N ASP A 91 7.24 5.22 -5.92
CA ASP A 91 7.29 5.00 -4.48
C ASP A 91 6.65 3.67 -4.08
N ASN A 92 5.52 3.30 -4.68
CA ASN A 92 4.88 2.01 -4.48
C ASN A 92 5.78 0.83 -4.90
N ILE A 93 6.47 0.93 -6.03
CA ILE A 93 7.42 -0.08 -6.48
C ILE A 93 8.58 -0.24 -5.48
N LEU A 94 9.12 0.87 -4.98
CA LEU A 94 10.17 0.85 -3.96
C LEU A 94 9.70 0.25 -2.63
N ASN A 95 8.48 0.57 -2.20
CA ASN A 95 7.90 0.02 -0.99
C ASN A 95 7.68 -1.50 -1.12
N VAL A 96 7.21 -1.98 -2.28
CA VAL A 96 7.14 -3.44 -2.56
C VAL A 96 8.52 -4.08 -2.44
N ALA A 97 9.53 -3.53 -3.12
CA ALA A 97 10.88 -4.08 -3.09
C ALA A 97 11.49 -4.10 -1.67
N ARG A 98 11.18 -3.08 -0.84
CA ARG A 98 11.61 -3.02 0.56
C ARG A 98 10.88 -4.03 1.45
N TYR A 99 9.58 -4.17 1.27
CA TYR A 99 8.78 -5.12 2.02
C TYR A 99 9.21 -6.57 1.73
N ASP A 100 9.39 -6.92 0.47
CA ASP A 100 9.80 -8.26 0.04
C ASP A 100 11.16 -8.67 0.63
N ARG A 101 12.05 -7.72 0.86
CA ARG A 101 13.35 -7.94 1.53
C ARG A 101 13.29 -7.84 3.04
N HIS A 102 12.12 -7.69 3.63
CA HIS A 102 11.97 -7.39 5.06
C HIS A 102 12.71 -6.12 5.52
N HIS A 103 12.90 -5.16 4.61
CA HIS A 103 13.54 -3.87 4.88
C HIS A 103 12.55 -2.70 4.95
N LEU A 104 11.25 -2.97 4.90
CA LEU A 104 10.25 -1.93 5.11
C LEU A 104 10.33 -1.48 6.57
N LYS A 105 10.66 -0.22 6.77
CA LYS A 105 10.78 0.39 8.09
C LYS A 105 9.57 1.27 8.34
N VAL A 106 8.97 1.14 9.50
CA VAL A 106 7.90 2.01 9.99
C VAL A 106 8.30 2.62 11.32
N TYR A 107 7.90 3.87 11.53
CA TYR A 107 8.17 4.61 12.75
C TYR A 107 6.92 4.60 13.63
N LEU A 108 6.89 3.71 14.62
CA LEU A 108 5.74 3.55 15.49
C LEU A 108 5.74 4.61 16.59
N LEU A 109 4.86 5.58 16.48
CA LEU A 109 4.60 6.62 17.46
C LEU A 109 3.21 6.42 18.06
N GLU A 110 3.01 7.05 19.23
CA GLU A 110 1.68 7.20 19.80
C GLU A 110 0.88 8.21 18.97
N ASP A 111 -0.24 7.78 18.39
CA ASP A 111 -1.12 8.62 17.58
C ASP A 111 -2.58 8.21 17.74
N THR A 112 -3.51 8.96 17.18
CA THR A 112 -4.93 8.63 17.11
C THR A 112 -5.35 8.41 15.66
N VAL A 113 -6.31 7.49 15.44
CA VAL A 113 -6.89 7.28 14.12
C VAL A 113 -7.51 8.56 13.57
N ALA A 114 -8.13 9.37 14.43
CA ALA A 114 -8.72 10.66 14.07
C ALA A 114 -7.66 11.64 13.54
N ASN A 115 -6.50 11.76 14.23
CA ASN A 115 -5.41 12.65 13.81
C ASN A 115 -4.78 12.18 12.47
N ILE A 116 -4.57 10.87 12.30
CA ILE A 116 -4.08 10.31 11.03
C ILE A 116 -5.05 10.61 9.89
N TYR A 117 -6.36 10.39 10.10
CA TYR A 117 -7.38 10.71 9.09
C TYR A 117 -7.41 12.20 8.77
N ALA A 118 -7.31 13.08 9.79
CA ALA A 118 -7.36 14.53 9.59
C ALA A 118 -6.30 15.03 8.60
N SER A 119 -5.14 14.38 8.52
CA SER A 119 -4.05 14.76 7.60
C SER A 119 -4.38 14.54 6.12
N ILE A 120 -5.37 13.70 5.81
CA ILE A 120 -5.80 13.36 4.44
C ILE A 120 -7.24 13.79 4.16
N ALA A 121 -7.96 14.32 5.15
CA ALA A 121 -9.39 14.54 5.09
C ALA A 121 -9.82 15.43 3.92
N ASP A 122 -9.17 16.56 3.74
CA ASP A 122 -9.51 17.53 2.69
C ASP A 122 -9.34 16.94 1.28
N ASP A 123 -8.25 16.20 1.04
CA ASP A 123 -7.99 15.55 -0.24
C ASP A 123 -9.02 14.46 -0.52
N MET A 124 -9.36 13.64 0.47
CA MET A 124 -10.35 12.57 0.32
C MET A 124 -11.77 13.13 0.10
N GLN A 125 -12.13 14.19 0.81
CA GLN A 125 -13.42 14.85 0.65
C GLN A 125 -13.55 15.49 -0.74
N LEU A 126 -12.48 16.14 -1.22
CA LEU A 126 -12.44 16.70 -2.57
C LEU A 126 -12.57 15.61 -3.65
N ARG A 127 -11.86 14.49 -3.49
CA ARG A 127 -11.97 13.36 -4.44
C ARG A 127 -13.36 12.75 -4.46
N ALA A 128 -13.97 12.55 -3.29
CA ALA A 128 -15.32 12.00 -3.17
C ALA A 128 -16.34 12.93 -3.86
N SER A 129 -16.31 14.23 -3.56
CA SER A 129 -17.21 15.22 -4.15
C SER A 129 -17.04 15.36 -5.66
N THR A 130 -15.80 15.39 -6.15
CA THR A 130 -15.50 15.46 -7.60
C THR A 130 -16.03 14.25 -8.37
N GLN A 131 -16.10 13.09 -7.72
CA GLN A 131 -16.66 11.88 -8.33
C GLN A 131 -18.13 11.64 -7.96
N HIS A 132 -18.81 12.59 -7.35
CA HIS A 132 -20.20 12.51 -6.91
C HIS A 132 -20.46 11.32 -5.96
N ARG A 133 -19.58 11.12 -4.95
CA ARG A 133 -19.75 10.13 -3.87
C ARG A 133 -19.90 10.88 -2.55
N MET A 134 -20.66 10.27 -1.63
CA MET A 134 -20.78 10.76 -0.25
C MET A 134 -19.74 10.07 0.61
N LEU A 135 -18.85 10.84 1.27
CA LEU A 135 -17.88 10.33 2.23
C LEU A 135 -18.35 10.68 3.65
N SER A 136 -18.56 9.65 4.47
CA SER A 136 -18.98 9.77 5.87
C SER A 136 -17.91 9.22 6.80
N ILE A 137 -17.68 9.90 7.93
CA ILE A 137 -16.63 9.55 8.89
C ILE A 137 -17.26 9.29 10.27
N ASN A 138 -17.04 8.09 10.76
CA ASN A 138 -17.55 7.61 12.05
C ASN A 138 -16.38 7.11 12.90
N ILE A 139 -15.49 8.01 13.31
CA ILE A 139 -14.35 7.72 14.19
C ILE A 139 -14.67 8.33 15.55
N PRO A 140 -14.94 7.50 16.58
CA PRO A 140 -15.19 7.99 17.93
C PRO A 140 -13.99 8.70 18.54
N ASP A 141 -14.23 9.79 19.28
CA ASP A 141 -13.16 10.58 19.92
C ASP A 141 -12.53 9.87 21.12
N ASP A 142 -13.23 8.89 21.71
CA ASP A 142 -12.81 8.14 22.90
C ASP A 142 -12.00 6.88 22.59
N LEU A 143 -11.61 6.67 21.33
CA LEU A 143 -10.76 5.54 20.94
C LEU A 143 -9.38 5.65 21.59
N PRO A 144 -8.80 4.52 22.02
CA PRO A 144 -7.44 4.50 22.54
C PRO A 144 -6.43 4.90 21.44
N THR A 145 -5.30 5.46 21.88
CA THR A 145 -4.17 5.74 21.00
C THR A 145 -3.58 4.45 20.41
N VAL A 146 -3.09 4.54 19.20
CA VAL A 146 -2.49 3.42 18.45
C VAL A 146 -1.00 3.62 18.25
N ALA A 147 -0.25 2.52 18.11
CA ALA A 147 1.14 2.57 17.70
C ALA A 147 1.21 2.61 16.17
N ALA A 148 1.46 3.78 15.60
CA ALA A 148 1.38 3.97 14.17
C ALA A 148 2.48 4.88 13.61
N ASP A 149 2.90 4.58 12.39
CA ASP A 149 3.58 5.53 11.51
C ASP A 149 2.51 6.34 10.79
N HIS A 150 2.41 7.61 11.16
CA HIS A 150 1.38 8.53 10.68
C HIS A 150 1.23 8.54 9.16
N GLY A 151 2.36 8.65 8.45
CA GLY A 151 2.37 8.73 6.98
C GLY A 151 1.92 7.43 6.33
N SER A 152 2.46 6.30 6.78
CA SER A 152 2.15 4.98 6.21
C SER A 152 0.68 4.60 6.44
N ILE A 153 0.12 4.87 7.61
CA ILE A 153 -1.30 4.59 7.89
C ILE A 153 -2.22 5.58 7.19
N GLY A 154 -1.82 6.84 7.06
CA GLY A 154 -2.53 7.82 6.21
C GLY A 154 -2.62 7.32 4.76
N GLU A 155 -1.53 6.77 4.20
CA GLU A 155 -1.51 6.17 2.86
C GLU A 155 -2.45 4.94 2.77
N VAL A 156 -2.48 4.08 3.79
CA VAL A 156 -3.41 2.94 3.85
C VAL A 156 -4.86 3.42 3.79
N ILE A 157 -5.25 4.35 4.66
CA ILE A 157 -6.62 4.88 4.70
C ILE A 157 -6.97 5.54 3.37
N GLY A 158 -6.09 6.39 2.84
CA GLY A 158 -6.27 7.05 1.56
C GLY A 158 -6.45 6.08 0.39
N ASN A 159 -5.63 5.03 0.30
CA ASN A 159 -5.76 3.98 -0.71
C ASN A 159 -7.08 3.20 -0.62
N LEU A 160 -7.55 2.90 0.60
CA LEU A 160 -8.82 2.21 0.80
C LEU A 160 -10.01 3.10 0.42
N ILE A 161 -9.99 4.38 0.82
CA ILE A 161 -11.02 5.35 0.45
C ILE A 161 -11.04 5.56 -1.08
N ASP A 162 -9.87 5.72 -1.70
CA ASP A 162 -9.74 5.92 -3.16
C ASP A 162 -10.32 4.72 -3.93
N ASN A 163 -10.06 3.49 -3.45
CA ASN A 163 -10.69 2.28 -4.01
C ASN A 163 -12.20 2.29 -3.80
N ALA A 164 -12.68 2.61 -2.62
CA ALA A 164 -14.12 2.69 -2.32
C ALA A 164 -14.83 3.71 -3.23
N ILE A 165 -14.24 4.90 -3.42
CA ILE A 165 -14.78 5.92 -4.34
C ILE A 165 -14.81 5.42 -5.78
N LYS A 166 -13.74 4.77 -6.26
CA LYS A 166 -13.62 4.28 -7.65
C LYS A 166 -14.64 3.20 -7.99
N TYR A 167 -14.93 2.32 -7.03
CA TYR A 167 -15.79 1.16 -7.26
C TYR A 167 -17.23 1.35 -6.77
N SER A 168 -17.54 2.45 -6.09
CA SER A 168 -18.92 2.84 -5.75
C SER A 168 -19.71 3.27 -7.00
N PHE A 169 -21.01 3.08 -6.95
CA PHE A 169 -21.92 3.64 -7.95
C PHE A 169 -21.95 5.18 -7.86
N GLU A 170 -22.35 5.84 -8.93
CA GLU A 170 -22.60 7.29 -8.93
C GLU A 170 -23.69 7.62 -7.89
N GLY A 171 -23.46 8.65 -7.07
CA GLY A 171 -24.31 8.95 -5.92
C GLY A 171 -24.16 7.98 -4.74
N GLY A 172 -23.23 7.02 -4.83
CA GLY A 172 -22.96 6.05 -3.77
C GLY A 172 -22.30 6.65 -2.54
N SER A 173 -22.19 5.84 -1.49
CA SER A 173 -21.63 6.23 -0.20
C SER A 173 -20.38 5.43 0.15
N VAL A 174 -19.41 6.11 0.73
CA VAL A 174 -18.22 5.54 1.36
C VAL A 174 -18.21 5.94 2.83
N THR A 175 -18.06 4.97 3.72
CA THR A 175 -18.03 5.21 5.16
C THR A 175 -16.71 4.73 5.75
N VAL A 176 -16.04 5.61 6.45
CA VAL A 176 -14.87 5.26 7.28
C VAL A 176 -15.32 5.18 8.72
N SER A 177 -15.04 4.06 9.39
CA SER A 177 -15.36 3.85 10.80
C SER A 177 -14.18 3.26 11.55
N ALA A 178 -14.15 3.47 12.86
CA ALA A 178 -13.16 2.85 13.72
C ALA A 178 -13.79 2.39 15.03
N GLU A 179 -13.32 1.26 15.55
CA GLU A 179 -13.78 0.71 16.83
C GLU A 179 -12.65 0.00 17.58
N LYS A 180 -12.76 -0.05 18.91
CA LYS A 180 -11.84 -0.84 19.74
C LYS A 180 -12.18 -2.32 19.64
N LYS A 181 -11.19 -3.17 19.38
CA LYS A 181 -11.34 -4.62 19.26
C LYS A 181 -10.24 -5.37 20.02
N GLY A 182 -10.47 -5.62 21.30
CA GLY A 182 -9.46 -6.20 22.18
C GLY A 182 -8.27 -5.25 22.35
N ASP A 183 -7.07 -5.72 22.03
CA ASP A 183 -5.81 -4.96 22.09
C ASP A 183 -5.52 -4.12 20.84
N PHE A 184 -6.49 -4.04 19.93
CA PHE A 184 -6.37 -3.33 18.67
C PHE A 184 -7.48 -2.29 18.51
N VAL A 185 -7.24 -1.32 17.64
CA VAL A 185 -8.26 -0.50 17.00
C VAL A 185 -8.43 -1.02 15.58
N GLU A 186 -9.65 -1.42 15.21
CA GLU A 186 -10.02 -1.79 13.84
C GLU A 186 -10.55 -0.56 13.12
N VAL A 187 -9.97 -0.27 11.95
CA VAL A 187 -10.43 0.78 11.03
C VAL A 187 -11.05 0.11 9.82
N SER A 188 -12.24 0.54 9.43
CA SER A 188 -12.99 -0.03 8.32
C SER A 188 -13.39 1.05 7.31
N VAL A 189 -13.24 0.73 6.03
CA VAL A 189 -13.74 1.53 4.91
C VAL A 189 -14.76 0.68 4.16
N ALA A 190 -16.01 1.13 4.17
CA ALA A 190 -17.14 0.46 3.54
C ALA A 190 -17.63 1.25 2.33
N ASP A 191 -17.95 0.57 1.25
CA ASP A 191 -18.60 1.12 0.05
C ASP A 191 -19.87 0.34 -0.29
N ASN A 192 -20.80 0.98 -0.98
CA ASN A 192 -22.00 0.38 -1.54
C ASN A 192 -21.91 0.20 -3.07
N GLY A 193 -20.73 -0.14 -3.56
CA GLY A 193 -20.43 -0.24 -4.99
C GLY A 193 -20.70 -1.62 -5.59
N ILE A 194 -19.99 -1.90 -6.68
CA ILE A 194 -20.16 -3.12 -7.48
C ILE A 194 -19.83 -4.41 -6.74
N GLY A 195 -19.09 -4.31 -5.63
CA GLY A 195 -18.62 -5.49 -4.89
C GLY A 195 -17.78 -6.47 -5.71
N MET A 196 -17.49 -7.62 -5.12
CA MET A 196 -16.59 -8.62 -5.69
C MET A 196 -17.04 -10.03 -5.39
N PRO A 197 -16.84 -11.00 -6.31
CA PRO A 197 -17.04 -12.42 -6.03
C PRO A 197 -15.91 -12.96 -5.12
N ALA A 198 -16.19 -14.07 -4.40
CA ALA A 198 -15.28 -14.62 -3.40
C ALA A 198 -13.87 -14.93 -3.94
N ASN A 199 -13.77 -15.50 -5.14
CA ASN A 199 -12.49 -15.82 -5.78
C ASN A 199 -11.62 -14.57 -6.09
N VAL A 200 -12.22 -13.39 -6.18
CA VAL A 200 -11.49 -12.11 -6.31
C VAL A 200 -11.01 -11.67 -4.93
N VAL A 201 -11.86 -11.76 -3.90
CA VAL A 201 -11.52 -11.36 -2.53
C VAL A 201 -10.29 -12.09 -2.01
N ASP A 202 -10.18 -13.39 -2.24
CA ASP A 202 -9.05 -14.22 -1.80
C ASP A 202 -7.68 -13.79 -2.38
N ASN A 203 -7.70 -13.09 -3.51
CA ASN A 203 -6.49 -12.70 -4.23
C ASN A 203 -6.17 -11.20 -4.18
N LEU A 204 -7.02 -10.37 -3.55
CA LEU A 204 -6.92 -8.92 -3.59
C LEU A 204 -5.58 -8.35 -3.12
N PHE A 205 -4.96 -9.01 -2.14
CA PHE A 205 -3.71 -8.57 -1.53
C PHE A 205 -2.46 -9.20 -2.15
N HIS A 206 -2.59 -9.87 -3.32
CA HIS A 206 -1.42 -10.33 -4.07
C HIS A 206 -0.85 -9.22 -4.96
N LYS A 207 0.47 -9.26 -5.16
CA LYS A 207 1.18 -8.31 -6.05
C LYS A 207 0.61 -8.35 -7.46
N PHE A 208 0.39 -7.17 -8.04
CA PHE A 208 -0.07 -6.99 -9.43
C PHE A 208 -1.42 -7.64 -9.73
N TYR A 209 -2.12 -8.11 -8.69
CA TYR A 209 -3.43 -8.71 -8.90
C TYR A 209 -4.48 -7.66 -9.25
N ARG A 210 -5.21 -7.95 -10.32
CA ARG A 210 -6.38 -7.17 -10.76
C ARG A 210 -7.39 -8.11 -11.39
N SER A 211 -8.65 -7.99 -11.02
CA SER A 211 -9.71 -8.76 -11.66
C SER A 211 -9.90 -8.33 -13.12
N HIS A 212 -10.43 -9.20 -13.98
CA HIS A 212 -10.71 -8.87 -15.38
C HIS A 212 -11.60 -7.61 -15.50
N ARG A 213 -12.66 -7.53 -14.72
CA ARG A 213 -13.55 -6.37 -14.69
C ARG A 213 -12.84 -5.07 -14.33
N SER A 214 -11.92 -5.10 -13.37
CA SER A 214 -11.20 -3.91 -12.94
C SER A 214 -10.12 -3.46 -13.94
N ARG A 215 -9.59 -4.37 -14.77
CA ARG A 215 -8.59 -4.03 -15.79
C ARG A 215 -9.18 -3.16 -16.91
N GLU A 216 -10.41 -3.42 -17.30
CA GLU A 216 -11.09 -2.73 -18.39
C GLU A 216 -11.71 -1.39 -17.94
N ALA A 217 -12.19 -1.33 -16.71
CA ALA A 217 -13.00 -0.21 -16.24
C ALA A 217 -12.22 0.90 -15.52
N VAL A 218 -11.10 0.58 -14.87
CA VAL A 218 -10.40 1.51 -13.95
C VAL A 218 -8.88 1.41 -14.10
N ALA A 219 -8.19 2.54 -14.23
CA ALA A 219 -6.73 2.58 -14.22
C ALA A 219 -6.16 2.23 -12.84
N GLY A 220 -5.12 1.36 -12.78
CA GLY A 220 -4.45 0.99 -11.54
C GLY A 220 -3.31 0.00 -11.77
N THR A 221 -2.36 -0.09 -10.85
CA THR A 221 -1.18 -0.95 -10.92
C THR A 221 -1.40 -2.35 -10.33
N GLY A 222 -2.41 -2.53 -9.47
CA GLY A 222 -2.57 -3.75 -8.68
C GLY A 222 -1.58 -3.87 -7.50
N ILE A 223 -0.89 -2.78 -7.15
CA ILE A 223 0.10 -2.75 -6.06
C ILE A 223 -0.49 -2.14 -4.78
N GLY A 224 -1.46 -1.23 -4.87
CA GLY A 224 -1.94 -0.43 -3.74
C GLY A 224 -2.42 -1.28 -2.55
N LEU A 225 -3.26 -2.31 -2.77
CA LEU A 225 -3.72 -3.18 -1.69
C LEU A 225 -2.61 -4.07 -1.12
N TYR A 226 -1.65 -4.49 -1.93
CA TYR A 226 -0.47 -5.20 -1.45
C TYR A 226 0.37 -4.32 -0.52
N ILE A 227 0.57 -3.05 -0.86
CA ILE A 227 1.26 -2.07 -0.01
C ILE A 227 0.46 -1.79 1.27
N CYS A 228 -0.87 -1.66 1.20
CA CYS A 228 -1.69 -1.55 2.40
C CYS A 228 -1.45 -2.71 3.36
N LYS A 229 -1.43 -3.95 2.83
CA LYS A 229 -1.12 -5.14 3.62
C LYS A 229 0.28 -5.07 4.21
N ALA A 230 1.28 -4.69 3.42
CA ALA A 230 2.66 -4.55 3.87
C ALA A 230 2.80 -3.55 5.03
N PHE A 231 2.19 -2.37 4.92
CA PHE A 231 2.21 -1.38 6.00
C PHE A 231 1.49 -1.89 7.25
N VAL A 232 0.27 -2.41 7.12
CA VAL A 232 -0.51 -2.90 8.26
C VAL A 232 0.22 -4.03 8.99
N GLU A 233 0.78 -5.01 8.26
CA GLU A 233 1.56 -6.10 8.86
C GLU A 233 2.85 -5.61 9.52
N SER A 234 3.50 -4.59 8.94
CA SER A 234 4.68 -3.96 9.55
C SER A 234 4.35 -3.21 10.85
N HIS A 235 3.09 -2.84 11.08
CA HIS A 235 2.60 -2.29 12.35
C HIS A 235 2.17 -3.36 13.36
N GLY A 236 2.23 -4.64 12.98
CA GLY A 236 1.77 -5.76 13.81
C GLY A 236 0.25 -5.95 13.78
N GLY A 237 -0.43 -5.35 12.80
CA GLY A 237 -1.85 -5.53 12.53
C GLY A 237 -2.15 -6.57 11.44
N SER A 238 -3.40 -6.63 11.03
CA SER A 238 -3.90 -7.44 9.92
C SER A 238 -4.89 -6.66 9.08
N ILE A 239 -4.99 -6.98 7.79
CA ILE A 239 -5.97 -6.40 6.88
C ILE A 239 -6.81 -7.49 6.24
N ILE A 240 -8.10 -7.25 6.13
CA ILE A 240 -9.07 -8.17 5.53
C ILE A 240 -10.02 -7.42 4.60
N ALA A 241 -10.65 -8.13 3.68
CA ALA A 241 -11.72 -7.63 2.85
C ALA A 241 -12.94 -8.55 2.94
N ARG A 242 -14.12 -7.96 2.96
CA ARG A 242 -15.40 -8.66 2.83
C ARG A 242 -16.19 -7.99 1.74
N SER A 243 -16.70 -8.75 0.80
CA SER A 243 -17.45 -8.20 -0.33
C SER A 243 -18.46 -9.20 -0.86
N ARG A 244 -19.53 -8.68 -1.46
CA ARG A 244 -20.49 -9.43 -2.27
C ARG A 244 -20.79 -8.63 -3.53
N GLU A 245 -20.96 -9.34 -4.64
CA GLU A 245 -21.30 -8.69 -5.91
C GLU A 245 -22.58 -7.87 -5.79
N ASN A 246 -22.54 -6.63 -6.23
CA ASN A 246 -23.62 -5.63 -6.21
C ASN A 246 -24.11 -5.21 -4.80
N GLU A 247 -23.41 -5.62 -3.74
CA GLU A 247 -23.72 -5.18 -2.36
C GLU A 247 -22.62 -4.24 -1.80
N GLY A 248 -21.47 -4.14 -2.50
CA GLY A 248 -20.34 -3.34 -2.07
C GLY A 248 -19.26 -4.14 -1.37
N SER A 249 -18.33 -3.42 -0.74
CA SER A 249 -17.18 -4.01 -0.05
C SER A 249 -16.90 -3.32 1.27
N VAL A 250 -16.29 -4.08 2.20
CA VAL A 250 -15.75 -3.56 3.45
C VAL A 250 -14.29 -4.01 3.55
N PHE A 251 -13.39 -3.07 3.61
CA PHE A 251 -11.99 -3.29 3.92
C PHE A 251 -11.73 -2.89 5.36
N SER A 252 -11.19 -3.81 6.16
CA SER A 252 -10.89 -3.54 7.57
C SER A 252 -9.44 -3.87 7.87
N PHE A 253 -8.79 -3.04 8.66
CA PHE A 253 -7.46 -3.32 9.17
C PHE A 253 -7.34 -2.98 10.64
N THR A 254 -6.38 -3.59 11.32
CA THR A 254 -6.15 -3.41 12.75
C THR A 254 -4.82 -2.73 13.03
N LEU A 255 -4.81 -1.87 14.06
CA LEU A 255 -3.60 -1.26 14.60
C LEU A 255 -3.50 -1.58 16.09
N PRO A 256 -2.34 -1.96 16.62
CA PRO A 256 -2.19 -2.23 18.04
C PRO A 256 -2.39 -0.96 18.86
N ILE A 257 -3.10 -1.09 19.98
CA ILE A 257 -3.24 0.00 20.96
C ILE A 257 -1.86 0.31 21.53
N TYR A 258 -1.46 1.59 21.53
CA TYR A 258 -0.12 1.98 21.93
C TYR A 258 0.26 1.50 23.34
N ALA A 259 -0.66 1.60 24.30
CA ALA A 259 -0.44 1.17 25.67
C ALA A 259 -0.11 -0.33 25.80
N THR A 260 -0.61 -1.20 24.89
CA THR A 260 -0.37 -2.66 24.94
C THR A 260 0.98 -3.07 24.36
N VAL A 261 1.60 -2.25 23.52
CA VAL A 261 2.88 -2.56 22.86
C VAL A 261 4.03 -1.68 23.31
N LYS A 262 3.74 -0.62 24.07
CA LYS A 262 4.72 0.36 24.52
C LYS A 262 5.94 -0.27 25.21
N ASP A 263 5.73 -1.17 26.17
CA ASP A 263 6.81 -1.79 26.93
C ASP A 263 7.67 -2.70 26.03
N LYS A 264 7.06 -3.48 25.14
CA LYS A 264 7.78 -4.27 24.13
C LYS A 264 8.58 -3.38 23.17
N LEU A 265 8.00 -2.27 22.75
CA LEU A 265 8.69 -1.29 21.91
C LEU A 265 9.89 -0.68 22.64
N LEU A 266 9.83 -0.56 23.97
CA LEU A 266 10.94 -0.09 24.81
C LEU A 266 12.00 -1.17 25.03
N GLU A 267 11.62 -2.43 25.19
CA GLU A 267 12.52 -3.57 25.45
C GLU A 267 13.27 -4.04 24.20
N ASP A 268 12.60 -4.09 23.04
CA ASP A 268 13.21 -4.42 21.74
C ASP A 268 14.18 -3.32 21.26
N GLY A 269 14.28 -2.25 21.99
CA GLY A 269 14.95 -1.04 21.58
C GLY A 269 16.41 -1.00 21.89
N GLN A 270 17.17 -1.18 20.86
CA GLN A 270 18.43 -0.45 20.67
C GLN A 270 18.19 1.08 20.48
N LEU A 271 17.02 1.57 20.79
CA LEU A 271 16.64 2.98 20.66
C LEU A 271 16.66 3.65 22.02
N ASN A 272 17.58 4.58 22.13
CA ASN A 272 17.84 5.44 23.27
C ASN A 272 16.53 6.08 23.76
N ASN A 273 16.19 5.95 25.04
CA ASN A 273 15.09 6.64 25.74
C ASN A 273 15.01 8.16 25.45
N GLN A 274 16.09 8.75 24.93
CA GLN A 274 16.14 10.16 24.52
C GLN A 274 15.36 10.47 23.24
N LEU A 275 15.22 9.52 22.32
CA LEU A 275 14.45 9.71 21.07
C LEU A 275 12.95 9.71 21.34
N ILE A 276 12.48 8.87 22.25
CA ILE A 276 11.07 8.83 22.69
C ILE A 276 10.69 10.13 23.40
N ARG A 277 11.56 10.65 24.28
CA ARG A 277 11.35 11.92 25.00
C ARG A 277 11.32 13.16 24.09
N LYS A 278 11.89 13.08 22.88
CA LYS A 278 11.93 14.18 21.89
C LYS A 278 10.90 14.02 20.77
N GLY A 279 9.91 13.10 20.89
CA GLY A 279 8.97 12.82 19.81
C GLY A 279 9.59 12.04 18.65
N GLY A 280 10.77 11.44 18.83
CA GLY A 280 11.38 10.52 17.89
C GLY A 280 10.69 9.16 17.97
N GLY A 281 10.30 8.59 16.85
CA GLY A 281 9.64 7.30 16.77
C GLY A 281 10.60 6.12 16.74
N TRP A 282 10.01 4.96 16.80
CA TRP A 282 10.68 3.68 16.71
C TRP A 282 10.77 3.20 15.27
N ILE A 283 11.94 2.73 14.88
CA ILE A 283 12.10 2.03 13.61
C ILE A 283 11.86 0.56 13.87
N LYS A 284 10.80 0.01 13.31
CA LYS A 284 10.51 -1.41 13.35
C LYS A 284 10.83 -2.06 12.01
N ASN A 285 11.64 -3.11 12.04
CA ASN A 285 11.89 -3.93 10.85
C ASN A 285 10.92 -5.12 10.87
N HIS A 286 10.22 -5.36 9.78
CA HIS A 286 9.26 -6.47 9.62
C HIS A 286 9.86 -7.85 10.01
N ALA A 287 11.18 -8.02 9.84
CA ALA A 287 11.87 -9.27 10.19
C ALA A 287 11.76 -9.67 11.68
N MET A 288 11.44 -8.73 12.59
CA MET A 288 11.38 -8.98 14.03
C MET A 288 10.06 -9.63 14.51
N TYR A 289 9.07 -9.79 13.62
CA TYR A 289 7.74 -10.31 13.97
C TYR A 289 7.45 -11.73 13.49
N LYS A 290 8.46 -12.45 12.99
CA LYS A 290 8.34 -13.90 12.76
C LYS A 290 8.99 -14.65 13.91
N GLY A 291 8.31 -14.68 15.02
CA GLY A 291 8.51 -15.57 16.16
C GLY A 291 7.25 -16.35 16.40
#